data_1cf9138ad08aef9e2773d8380df0a33b
#
_entry.id   1cf9138ad08aef9e2773d8380df0a33b
#
_cell.length_a   1.000
_cell.length_b   1.000
_cell.length_c   1.000
_cell.angle_alpha   90.00
_cell.angle_beta   90.00
_cell.angle_gamma   90.00
#
_symmetry.space_group_name_H-M   'P 1'
#
loop_
_entity.id
_entity.type
_entity.pdbx_description
1 polymer ?
#
loop_
_entity_poly.entity_id
_entity_poly.type
_entity_poly.pdbx_seq_one_letter_code
_entity_poly.pdbx_strand_id
1 'polypeptide(L)'
;MPSTGLRACPLRAQVDPRLLRFSAGATASVLAVVLLIVGVARPLGLGLLASQVAVFAFTAFVSFQWSLWAQIFARVIWPRIGAPTQLEDARPHRFGQFVGFLFTALALVSFALGVDVAGRGLTALTFGMSALNASTGVCLGCKVYLLVRGSRPA
;
A
#
# COMPACT_ATOMS: atom_id res chain seq x y z
N MET A 1 7.17 16.26 38.60
CA MET A 1 7.67 16.65 37.28
C MET A 1 6.64 16.30 36.26
N PRO A 2 5.89 17.21 35.68
CA PRO A 2 4.94 16.85 34.67
C PRO A 2 5.71 16.41 33.42
N SER A 3 5.54 15.15 33.04
CA SER A 3 5.95 14.64 31.76
C SER A 3 5.23 15.44 30.68
N THR A 4 5.95 16.35 30.07
CA THR A 4 5.53 17.07 28.87
C THR A 4 5.24 16.00 27.82
N GLY A 5 3.96 15.68 27.67
CA GLY A 5 3.49 14.87 26.56
C GLY A 5 3.97 15.54 25.29
N LEU A 6 5.02 15.02 24.71
CA LEU A 6 5.38 15.25 23.33
C LEU A 6 4.15 14.91 22.51
N ARG A 7 3.30 15.90 22.27
CA ARG A 7 2.42 15.89 21.13
C ARG A 7 3.35 15.79 19.95
N ALA A 8 3.65 14.57 19.52
CA ALA A 8 4.27 14.33 18.26
C ALA A 8 3.35 14.99 17.23
N CYS A 9 3.64 16.22 16.84
CA CYS A 9 3.21 16.75 15.57
C CYS A 9 3.59 15.67 14.58
N PRO A 10 2.62 15.02 13.89
CA PRO A 10 2.98 14.09 12.85
C PRO A 10 3.66 14.92 11.77
N LEU A 11 4.98 14.95 11.83
CA LEU A 11 5.78 15.45 10.73
C LEU A 11 5.26 14.70 9.52
N ARG A 12 4.82 15.40 8.48
CA ARG A 12 4.18 14.86 7.26
C ARG A 12 4.97 13.74 6.55
N ALA A 13 6.08 13.31 7.13
CA ALA A 13 7.04 12.37 6.59
C ALA A 13 7.24 11.11 7.44
N GLN A 14 6.50 10.90 8.52
CA GLN A 14 6.68 9.73 9.39
C GLN A 14 5.40 8.88 9.46
N VAL A 15 5.55 7.56 9.42
CA VAL A 15 4.45 6.58 9.40
C VAL A 15 4.77 5.43 10.34
N ASP A 16 3.73 4.87 10.97
CA ASP A 16 3.81 3.67 11.79
C ASP A 16 4.07 2.43 10.90
N PRO A 17 5.15 1.66 11.13
CA PRO A 17 5.45 0.45 10.34
C PRO A 17 4.35 -0.62 10.44
N ARG A 18 3.58 -0.65 11.53
CA ARG A 18 2.45 -1.57 11.68
C ARG A 18 1.32 -1.23 10.72
N LEU A 19 1.05 0.07 10.52
CA LEU A 19 0.09 0.54 9.51
C LEU A 19 0.52 0.14 8.11
N LEU A 20 1.82 0.22 7.80
CA LEU A 20 2.36 -0.16 6.49
C LEU A 20 2.13 -1.63 6.20
N ARG A 21 2.42 -2.50 7.15
CA ARG A 21 2.17 -3.95 7.04
C ARG A 21 0.69 -4.28 6.94
N PHE A 22 -0.15 -3.62 7.74
CA PHE A 22 -1.59 -3.79 7.68
C PHE A 22 -2.16 -3.39 6.31
N SER A 23 -1.79 -2.22 5.79
CA SER A 23 -2.25 -1.75 4.48
C SER A 23 -1.78 -2.66 3.34
N ALA A 24 -0.56 -3.19 3.43
CA ALA A 24 -0.04 -4.16 2.48
C ALA A 24 -0.81 -5.48 2.53
N GLY A 25 -1.16 -5.97 3.72
CA GLY A 25 -1.98 -7.17 3.92
C GLY A 25 -3.40 -7.00 3.37
N ALA A 26 -4.04 -5.86 3.67
CA ALA A 26 -5.35 -5.54 3.14
C ALA A 26 -5.35 -5.44 1.60
N THR A 27 -4.36 -4.78 1.03
CA THR A 27 -4.15 -4.70 -0.43
C THR A 27 -3.95 -6.10 -1.04
N ALA A 28 -3.09 -6.93 -0.45
CA ALA A 28 -2.86 -8.29 -0.91
C ALA A 28 -4.15 -9.12 -0.88
N SER A 29 -4.97 -8.98 0.17
CA SER A 29 -6.25 -9.67 0.28
C SER A 29 -7.22 -9.26 -0.85
N VAL A 30 -7.34 -7.98 -1.14
CA VAL A 30 -8.19 -7.48 -2.23
C VAL A 30 -7.69 -7.99 -3.57
N LEU A 31 -6.38 -7.93 -3.86
CA LEU A 31 -5.80 -8.41 -5.12
C LEU A 31 -5.92 -9.93 -5.28
N ALA A 32 -5.82 -10.69 -4.18
CA ALA A 32 -6.10 -12.13 -4.20
C ALA A 32 -7.55 -12.42 -4.62
N VAL A 33 -8.52 -11.70 -4.05
CA VAL A 33 -9.92 -11.81 -4.43
C VAL A 33 -10.10 -11.45 -5.90
N VAL A 34 -9.49 -10.37 -6.39
CA VAL A 34 -9.53 -9.99 -7.82
C VAL A 34 -9.04 -11.14 -8.71
N LEU A 35 -7.91 -11.74 -8.39
CA LEU A 35 -7.35 -12.86 -9.18
C LEU A 35 -8.28 -14.07 -9.22
N LEU A 36 -8.98 -14.35 -8.11
CA LEU A 36 -9.91 -15.46 -8.03
C LEU A 36 -11.19 -15.22 -8.84
N ILE A 37 -11.74 -14.01 -8.79
CA ILE A 37 -13.07 -13.74 -9.32
C ILE A 37 -13.08 -13.10 -10.71
N VAL A 38 -11.98 -12.51 -11.19
CA VAL A 38 -11.96 -11.79 -12.47
C VAL A 38 -12.30 -12.67 -13.67
N GLY A 39 -12.07 -13.99 -13.57
CA GLY A 39 -12.43 -14.96 -14.59
C GLY A 39 -13.90 -15.40 -14.55
N VAL A 40 -14.57 -15.30 -13.41
CA VAL A 40 -15.94 -15.79 -13.18
C VAL A 40 -16.93 -14.63 -13.10
N ALA A 41 -16.59 -13.57 -12.39
CA ALA A 41 -17.40 -12.37 -12.20
C ALA A 41 -16.61 -11.12 -12.63
N ARG A 42 -16.34 -11.02 -13.93
CA ARG A 42 -15.49 -9.96 -14.52
C ARG A 42 -15.83 -8.55 -14.04
N PRO A 43 -17.09 -8.07 -14.07
CA PRO A 43 -17.39 -6.70 -13.64
C PRO A 43 -17.07 -6.46 -12.16
N LEU A 44 -17.28 -7.47 -11.31
CA LEU A 44 -16.95 -7.37 -9.89
C LEU A 44 -15.43 -7.34 -9.67
N GLY A 45 -14.68 -8.21 -10.37
CA GLY A 45 -13.22 -8.24 -10.33
C GLY A 45 -12.60 -6.92 -10.79
N LEU A 46 -13.10 -6.37 -11.90
CA LEU A 46 -12.63 -5.07 -12.41
C LEU A 46 -13.03 -3.92 -11.50
N GLY A 47 -14.21 -3.94 -10.87
CA GLY A 47 -14.63 -2.95 -9.88
C GLY A 47 -13.72 -2.93 -8.65
N LEU A 48 -13.35 -4.10 -8.13
CA LEU A 48 -12.40 -4.21 -7.03
C LEU A 48 -11.00 -3.76 -7.44
N LEU A 49 -10.54 -4.11 -8.63
CA LEU A 49 -9.24 -3.64 -9.15
C LEU A 49 -9.24 -2.11 -9.32
N ALA A 50 -10.30 -1.53 -9.85
CA ALA A 50 -10.44 -0.08 -10.00
C ALA A 50 -10.45 0.63 -8.64
N SER A 51 -11.12 0.08 -7.64
CA SER A 51 -11.08 0.61 -6.27
C SER A 51 -9.66 0.59 -5.69
N GLN A 52 -8.90 -0.47 -5.97
CA GLN A 52 -7.51 -0.58 -5.54
C GLN A 52 -6.60 0.42 -6.25
N VAL A 53 -6.81 0.67 -7.55
CA VAL A 53 -6.14 1.75 -8.31
C VAL A 53 -6.39 3.11 -7.64
N ALA A 54 -7.65 3.40 -7.26
CA ALA A 54 -8.00 4.65 -6.58
C ALA A 54 -7.32 4.77 -5.21
N VAL A 55 -7.27 3.70 -4.42
CA VAL A 55 -6.57 3.68 -3.12
C VAL A 55 -5.08 3.94 -3.29
N PHE A 56 -4.43 3.30 -4.25
CA PHE A 56 -3.02 3.54 -4.55
C PHE A 56 -2.76 4.97 -5.04
N ALA A 57 -3.60 5.49 -5.94
CA ALA A 57 -3.50 6.85 -6.43
C ALA A 57 -3.62 7.86 -5.28
N PHE A 58 -4.65 7.72 -4.44
CA PHE A 58 -4.85 8.59 -3.29
C PHE A 58 -3.66 8.55 -2.34
N THR A 59 -3.13 7.37 -2.05
CA THR A 59 -2.01 7.17 -1.12
C THR A 59 -0.71 7.75 -1.68
N ALA A 60 -0.47 7.60 -2.98
CA ALA A 60 0.74 8.11 -3.64
C ALA A 60 0.73 9.62 -3.81
N PHE A 61 -0.41 10.21 -4.24
CA PHE A 61 -0.48 11.61 -4.66
C PHE A 61 -1.03 12.56 -3.60
N VAL A 62 -1.95 12.10 -2.76
CA VAL A 62 -2.61 12.95 -1.76
C VAL A 62 -1.99 12.76 -0.38
N SER A 63 -2.31 11.66 0.30
CA SER A 63 -1.79 11.41 1.64
C SER A 63 -1.94 9.95 2.05
N PHE A 64 -0.87 9.39 2.63
CA PHE A 64 -0.90 8.05 3.21
C PHE A 64 -1.77 8.00 4.48
N GLN A 65 -1.74 9.03 5.30
CA GLN A 65 -2.45 9.09 6.59
C GLN A 65 -3.97 9.14 6.44
N TRP A 66 -4.48 9.70 5.34
CA TRP A 66 -5.89 9.79 5.03
C TRP A 66 -6.39 8.64 4.15
N SER A 67 -5.55 7.68 3.84
CA SER A 67 -5.94 6.51 3.04
C SER A 67 -7.00 5.69 3.77
N LEU A 68 -7.79 4.94 3.00
CA LEU A 68 -8.82 4.04 3.53
C LEU A 68 -8.24 3.09 4.59
N TRP A 69 -7.11 2.48 4.30
CA TRP A 69 -6.46 1.53 5.20
C TRP A 69 -5.94 2.20 6.48
N ALA A 70 -5.42 3.42 6.38
CA ALA A 70 -4.96 4.19 7.53
C ALA A 70 -6.14 4.55 8.46
N GLN A 71 -7.29 4.91 7.91
CA GLN A 71 -8.49 5.21 8.69
C GLN A 71 -9.05 3.97 9.40
N ILE A 72 -9.08 2.82 8.73
CA ILE A 72 -9.49 1.55 9.33
C ILE A 72 -8.52 1.16 10.46
N PHE A 73 -7.21 1.24 10.20
CA PHE A 73 -6.17 0.95 11.19
C PHE A 73 -6.30 1.84 12.43
N ALA A 74 -6.46 3.16 12.23
CA ALA A 74 -6.55 4.13 13.31
C ALA A 74 -7.79 3.91 14.20
N ARG A 75 -8.91 3.46 13.63
CA ARG A 75 -10.17 3.27 14.36
C ARG A 75 -10.28 1.90 15.01
N VAL A 76 -9.74 0.86 14.39
CA VAL A 76 -9.97 -0.54 14.79
C VAL A 76 -8.77 -1.12 15.53
N ILE A 77 -7.56 -0.88 15.03
CA ILE A 77 -6.35 -1.56 15.49
C ILE A 77 -5.59 -0.71 16.51
N TRP A 78 -5.38 0.56 16.22
CA TRP A 78 -4.61 1.44 17.10
C TRP A 78 -5.13 1.51 18.56
N PRO A 79 -6.45 1.55 18.84
CA PRO A 79 -6.94 1.55 20.23
C PRO A 79 -6.55 0.29 21.01
N ARG A 80 -6.26 -0.82 20.30
CA ARG A 80 -5.91 -2.11 20.91
C ARG A 80 -4.41 -2.32 21.12
N ILE A 81 -3.58 -1.69 20.29
CA ILE A 81 -2.12 -1.94 20.30
C ILE A 81 -1.29 -0.78 20.86
N GLY A 82 -1.92 0.39 21.11
CA GLY A 82 -1.27 1.58 21.65
C GLY A 82 -0.35 2.30 20.66
N ALA A 83 0.31 3.36 21.16
CA ALA A 83 1.18 4.21 20.35
C ALA A 83 2.40 3.45 19.78
N PRO A 84 2.88 3.81 18.58
CA PRO A 84 4.05 3.18 17.97
C PRO A 84 5.33 3.53 18.76
N THR A 85 6.21 2.55 18.88
CA THR A 85 7.53 2.74 19.52
C THR A 85 8.58 3.31 18.55
N GLN A 86 8.36 3.14 17.25
CA GLN A 86 9.25 3.63 16.20
C GLN A 86 8.40 4.16 15.03
N LEU A 87 8.92 5.18 14.36
CA LEU A 87 8.32 5.77 13.17
C LEU A 87 9.32 5.65 12.01
N GLU A 88 8.81 5.36 10.82
CA GLU A 88 9.59 5.23 9.60
C GLU A 88 9.35 6.42 8.65
N ASP A 89 10.31 6.70 7.75
CA ASP A 89 10.16 7.72 6.71
C ASP A 89 9.09 7.28 5.69
N ALA A 90 8.11 8.14 5.45
CA ALA A 90 7.03 7.89 4.53
C ALA A 90 7.40 8.04 3.04
N ARG A 91 8.54 8.68 2.72
CA ARG A 91 8.93 8.99 1.33
C ARG A 91 9.17 7.74 0.48
N PRO A 92 9.97 6.75 0.93
CA PRO A 92 10.15 5.50 0.18
C PRO A 92 8.83 4.76 -0.01
N HIS A 93 7.95 4.87 1.00
CA HIS A 93 6.64 4.20 0.99
C HIS A 93 5.70 4.79 -0.06
N ARG A 94 5.67 6.12 -0.18
CA ARG A 94 4.90 6.79 -1.24
C ARG A 94 5.36 6.38 -2.65
N PHE A 95 6.65 6.20 -2.84
CA PHE A 95 7.18 5.66 -4.09
C PHE A 95 6.69 4.23 -4.33
N GLY A 96 6.70 3.37 -3.32
CA GLY A 96 6.13 2.03 -3.41
C GLY A 96 4.65 2.02 -3.79
N GLN A 97 3.85 2.95 -3.23
CA GLN A 97 2.45 3.13 -3.60
C GLN A 97 2.27 3.62 -5.04
N PHE A 98 3.15 4.49 -5.51
CA PHE A 98 3.16 4.93 -6.91
C PHE A 98 3.45 3.77 -7.87
N VAL A 99 4.40 2.90 -7.55
CA VAL A 99 4.68 1.67 -8.33
C VAL A 99 3.45 0.74 -8.33
N GLY A 100 2.82 0.55 -7.17
CA GLY A 100 1.57 -0.20 -7.06
C GLY A 100 0.44 0.38 -7.92
N PHE A 101 0.30 1.71 -7.93
CA PHE A 101 -0.63 2.42 -8.80
C PHE A 101 -0.36 2.12 -10.28
N LEU A 102 0.89 2.23 -10.74
CA LEU A 102 1.23 1.97 -12.13
C LEU A 102 0.87 0.54 -12.56
N PHE A 103 1.24 -0.45 -11.76
CA PHE A 103 0.98 -1.85 -12.10
C PHE A 103 -0.51 -2.19 -12.09
N THR A 104 -1.27 -1.69 -11.11
CA THR A 104 -2.72 -1.95 -11.05
C THR A 104 -3.48 -1.18 -12.12
N ALA A 105 -3.07 0.05 -12.47
CA ALA A 105 -3.64 0.81 -13.57
C ALA A 105 -3.38 0.13 -14.92
N LEU A 106 -2.13 -0.32 -15.17
CA LEU A 106 -1.79 -1.09 -16.36
C LEU A 106 -2.54 -2.42 -16.43
N ALA A 107 -2.74 -3.10 -15.30
CA ALA A 107 -3.55 -4.31 -15.23
C ALA A 107 -5.00 -4.03 -15.64
N LEU A 108 -5.59 -2.96 -15.12
CA LEU A 108 -6.95 -2.55 -15.45
C LEU A 108 -7.10 -2.22 -16.94
N VAL A 109 -6.15 -1.48 -17.51
CA VAL A 109 -6.11 -1.18 -18.95
C VAL A 109 -5.94 -2.47 -19.77
N SER A 110 -5.07 -3.39 -19.35
CA SER A 110 -4.88 -4.68 -20.04
C SER A 110 -6.16 -5.49 -20.08
N PHE A 111 -6.91 -5.55 -18.98
CA PHE A 111 -8.23 -6.20 -18.96
C PHE A 111 -9.25 -5.48 -19.84
N ALA A 112 -9.23 -4.15 -19.90
CA ALA A 112 -10.12 -3.37 -20.76
C ALA A 112 -9.84 -3.61 -22.26
N LEU A 113 -8.57 -3.82 -22.62
CA LEU A 113 -8.14 -4.14 -23.98
C LEU A 113 -8.28 -5.63 -24.33
N GLY A 114 -8.76 -6.47 -23.42
CA GLY A 114 -8.92 -7.91 -23.63
C GLY A 114 -7.63 -8.73 -23.50
N VAL A 115 -6.52 -8.13 -23.02
CA VAL A 115 -5.24 -8.82 -22.80
C VAL A 115 -5.21 -9.38 -21.38
N ASP A 116 -6.04 -10.40 -21.13
CA ASP A 116 -6.28 -10.95 -19.78
C ASP A 116 -5.02 -11.54 -19.14
N VAL A 117 -4.13 -12.12 -19.93
CA VAL A 117 -2.86 -12.68 -19.43
C VAL A 117 -1.98 -11.60 -18.83
N ALA A 118 -1.83 -10.46 -19.50
CA ALA A 118 -1.06 -9.33 -18.98
C ALA A 118 -1.75 -8.72 -17.74
N GLY A 119 -3.07 -8.55 -17.77
CA GLY A 119 -3.84 -8.07 -16.64
C GLY A 119 -3.67 -8.93 -15.38
N ARG A 120 -3.77 -10.25 -15.53
CA ARG A 120 -3.55 -11.21 -14.44
C ARG A 120 -2.10 -11.22 -13.97
N GLY A 121 -1.13 -11.18 -14.88
CA GLY A 121 0.30 -11.14 -14.55
C GLY A 121 0.67 -9.90 -13.71
N LEU A 122 0.22 -8.73 -14.12
CA LEU A 122 0.46 -7.46 -13.39
C LEU A 122 -0.24 -7.46 -12.02
N THR A 123 -1.47 -7.97 -11.95
CA THR A 123 -2.21 -8.10 -10.68
C THR A 123 -1.50 -9.08 -9.74
N ALA A 124 -1.05 -10.23 -10.23
CA ALA A 124 -0.33 -11.24 -9.46
C ALA A 124 1.03 -10.72 -8.97
N LEU A 125 1.74 -9.95 -9.79
CA LEU A 125 2.99 -9.31 -9.39
C LEU A 125 2.76 -8.32 -8.24
N THR A 126 1.76 -7.45 -8.36
CA THR A 126 1.40 -6.48 -7.30
C THR A 126 0.94 -7.20 -6.03
N PHE A 127 0.17 -8.28 -6.17
CA PHE A 127 -0.20 -9.15 -5.05
C PHE A 127 1.02 -9.70 -4.34
N GLY A 128 1.97 -10.29 -5.06
CA GLY A 128 3.20 -10.87 -4.50
C GLY A 128 4.04 -9.83 -3.76
N MET A 129 4.21 -8.65 -4.32
CA MET A 129 4.93 -7.54 -3.68
C MET A 129 4.24 -7.08 -2.40
N SER A 130 2.91 -6.99 -2.40
CA SER A 130 2.11 -6.59 -1.23
C SER A 130 2.12 -7.67 -0.15
N ALA A 131 2.00 -8.95 -0.52
CA ALA A 131 2.07 -10.08 0.39
C ALA A 131 3.46 -10.20 1.05
N LEU A 132 4.53 -9.98 0.29
CA LEU A 132 5.89 -9.96 0.80
C LEU A 132 6.06 -8.84 1.84
N ASN A 133 5.59 -7.63 1.53
CA ASN A 133 5.64 -6.50 2.47
C ASN A 133 4.82 -6.78 3.74
N ALA A 134 3.64 -7.37 3.61
CA ALA A 134 2.80 -7.70 4.76
C ALA A 134 3.45 -8.74 5.68
N SER A 135 4.07 -9.77 5.12
CA SER A 135 4.66 -10.88 5.87
C SER A 135 6.03 -10.53 6.48
N THR A 136 6.92 -9.93 5.70
CA THR A 136 8.32 -9.68 6.11
C THR A 136 8.58 -8.23 6.53
N GLY A 137 7.68 -7.29 6.21
CA GLY A 137 7.92 -5.84 6.35
C GLY A 137 8.85 -5.27 5.27
N VAL A 138 9.30 -6.09 4.32
CA VAL A 138 10.21 -5.66 3.24
C VAL A 138 9.40 -5.06 2.09
N CYS A 139 9.50 -3.75 1.93
CA CYS A 139 8.92 -3.03 0.80
C CYS A 139 9.92 -3.00 -0.37
N LEU A 140 9.64 -3.76 -1.44
CA LEU A 140 10.50 -3.77 -2.64
C LEU A 140 10.60 -2.39 -3.29
N GLY A 141 9.49 -1.65 -3.40
CA GLY A 141 9.49 -0.27 -3.91
C GLY A 141 10.37 0.66 -3.07
N CYS A 142 10.37 0.48 -1.74
CA CYS A 142 11.24 1.25 -0.84
C CYS A 142 12.73 0.94 -1.08
N LYS A 143 13.07 -0.33 -1.30
CA LYS A 143 14.45 -0.73 -1.61
C LYS A 143 14.92 -0.16 -2.96
N VAL A 144 14.08 -0.22 -3.98
CA VAL A 144 14.38 0.38 -5.29
C VAL A 144 14.59 1.89 -5.16
N TYR A 145 13.73 2.57 -4.40
CA TYR A 145 13.87 4.00 -4.15
C TYR A 145 15.22 4.35 -3.48
N LEU A 146 15.63 3.57 -2.47
CA LEU A 146 16.90 3.77 -1.77
C LEU A 146 18.10 3.50 -2.68
N LEU A 147 18.02 2.49 -3.56
CA LEU A 147 19.07 2.19 -4.54
C LEU A 147 19.24 3.31 -5.57
N VAL A 148 18.12 3.84 -6.09
CA VAL A 148 18.14 4.91 -7.11
C VAL A 148 18.62 6.25 -6.52
N ARG A 149 18.25 6.56 -5.28
CA ARG A 149 18.69 7.81 -4.63
C ARG A 149 20.09 7.78 -4.05
N GLY A 150 20.74 6.60 -4.04
CA GLY A 150 22.01 6.40 -3.35
C GLY A 150 21.82 6.53 -1.84
N SER A 151 22.14 5.49 -1.09
CA SER A 151 22.13 5.51 0.37
C SER A 151 23.01 6.66 0.86
N ARG A 152 22.41 7.80 1.19
CA ARG A 152 23.04 8.71 2.13
C ARG A 152 22.58 8.25 3.50
N PRO A 153 23.43 7.62 4.30
CA PRO A 153 23.13 7.46 5.72
C PRO A 153 23.03 8.86 6.32
N ALA A 154 21.92 9.09 7.00
CA ALA A 154 21.75 10.26 7.85
C ALA A 154 22.65 10.08 9.07
#